data_ae6697f5776a6856aef997de90d3bb46
#
_entry.id   ae6697f5776a6856aef997de90d3bb46
#
_cell.length_a   1.000
_cell.length_b   1.000
_cell.length_c   1.000
_cell.angle_alpha   90.00
_cell.angle_beta   90.00
_cell.angle_gamma   90.00
#
_symmetry.space_group_name_H-M   'P 1'
#
loop_
_entity.id
_entity.type
_entity.pdbx_description
1 polymer ?
#
loop_
_entity_poly.entity_id
_entity_poly.type
_entity_poly.pdbx_seq_one_letter_code
_entity_poly.pdbx_strand_id
1 'polypeptide(L)'
;MKIIFNCKDYLKNKEKITKNISKKFKNNLIAIRSSFKNEDTKYKSNAGKYKSFLNIPAKDKIKIGNKINEILKQRKNLKNEVFFVQEMVSKIKISGVLLTRNLENYVKNVNINYFEGNKTDVVTSGKDGSKSI
;
A
#
# COMPACT_ATOMS: atom_id res chain seq x y z
N MET A 1 -6.65 -3.04 10.71
CA MET A 1 -6.70 -4.49 10.36
C MET A 1 -6.09 -4.71 8.99
N LYS A 2 -5.33 -5.83 8.78
CA LYS A 2 -4.64 -6.17 7.51
C LYS A 2 -4.89 -7.63 7.15
N ILE A 3 -5.02 -7.93 5.84
CA ILE A 3 -5.07 -9.30 5.31
C ILE A 3 -4.07 -9.38 4.15
N ILE A 4 -3.36 -10.51 4.07
CA ILE A 4 -2.41 -10.80 3.00
C ILE A 4 -2.96 -11.96 2.17
N PHE A 5 -2.87 -11.85 0.86
CA PHE A 5 -3.28 -12.88 -0.10
C PHE A 5 -2.15 -13.18 -1.06
N ASN A 6 -1.98 -14.45 -1.39
CA ASN A 6 -1.10 -14.85 -2.48
C ASN A 6 -1.78 -14.56 -3.82
N CYS A 7 -1.03 -14.02 -4.79
CA CYS A 7 -1.56 -13.68 -6.11
C CYS A 7 -2.12 -14.89 -6.86
N LYS A 8 -1.47 -16.08 -6.74
CA LYS A 8 -1.96 -17.31 -7.36
C LYS A 8 -3.27 -17.79 -6.77
N ASP A 9 -3.42 -17.68 -5.44
CA ASP A 9 -4.65 -18.10 -4.76
C ASP A 9 -5.81 -17.20 -5.14
N TYR A 10 -5.55 -15.90 -5.32
CA TYR A 10 -6.56 -14.99 -5.85
C TYR A 10 -7.00 -15.37 -7.26
N LEU A 11 -6.06 -15.69 -8.16
CA LEU A 11 -6.42 -16.08 -9.53
C LEU A 11 -7.30 -17.33 -9.59
N LYS A 12 -7.09 -18.27 -8.67
CA LYS A 12 -7.91 -19.50 -8.55
C LYS A 12 -9.28 -19.25 -7.92
N ASN A 13 -9.38 -18.28 -7.01
CA ASN A 13 -10.55 -18.09 -6.14
C ASN A 13 -10.98 -16.63 -6.01
N LYS A 14 -11.04 -15.91 -7.13
CA LYS A 14 -11.31 -14.44 -7.16
C LYS A 14 -12.55 -14.04 -6.36
N GLU A 15 -13.66 -14.72 -6.62
CA GLU A 15 -14.95 -14.41 -5.99
C GLU A 15 -14.92 -14.67 -4.48
N LYS A 16 -14.37 -15.79 -4.05
CA LYS A 16 -14.22 -16.13 -2.64
C LYS A 16 -13.36 -15.08 -1.90
N ILE A 17 -12.25 -14.66 -2.49
CA ILE A 17 -11.34 -13.69 -1.87
C ILE A 17 -11.98 -12.30 -1.80
N THR A 18 -12.61 -11.82 -2.87
CA THR A 18 -13.30 -10.52 -2.85
C THR A 18 -14.46 -10.51 -1.86
N LYS A 19 -15.21 -11.61 -1.75
CA LYS A 19 -16.26 -11.78 -0.73
C LYS A 19 -15.71 -11.75 0.69
N ASN A 20 -14.57 -12.41 0.94
CA ASN A 20 -13.90 -12.39 2.24
C ASN A 20 -13.44 -10.99 2.62
N ILE A 21 -12.85 -10.24 1.69
CA ILE A 21 -12.44 -8.85 1.90
C ILE A 21 -13.67 -8.02 2.28
N SER A 22 -14.72 -8.09 1.47
CA SER A 22 -15.95 -7.32 1.71
C SER A 22 -16.59 -7.66 3.08
N LYS A 23 -16.65 -8.94 3.43
CA LYS A 23 -17.20 -9.38 4.73
C LYS A 23 -16.35 -8.88 5.91
N LYS A 24 -15.02 -8.91 5.78
CA LYS A 24 -14.11 -8.57 6.87
C LYS A 24 -14.02 -7.07 7.14
N PHE A 25 -14.03 -6.26 6.10
CA PHE A 25 -13.91 -4.80 6.23
C PHE A 25 -15.27 -4.07 6.21
N LYS A 26 -16.35 -4.77 5.88
CA LYS A 26 -17.73 -4.27 5.90
C LYS A 26 -17.88 -2.93 5.14
N ASN A 27 -18.27 -1.88 5.87
CA ASN A 27 -18.54 -0.55 5.31
C ASN A 27 -17.32 0.37 5.28
N ASN A 28 -16.15 -0.11 5.69
CA ASN A 28 -14.95 0.71 5.77
C ASN A 28 -14.32 0.96 4.39
N LEU A 29 -13.55 2.01 4.30
CA LEU A 29 -12.64 2.23 3.18
C LEU A 29 -11.38 1.38 3.37
N ILE A 30 -10.87 0.83 2.28
CA ILE A 30 -9.67 -0.01 2.29
C ILE A 30 -8.61 0.51 1.32
N ALA A 31 -7.37 0.16 1.62
CA ALA A 31 -6.24 0.25 0.72
C ALA A 31 -5.87 -1.15 0.22
N ILE A 32 -5.60 -1.27 -1.09
CA ILE A 32 -5.07 -2.48 -1.73
C ILE A 32 -3.67 -2.15 -2.22
N ARG A 33 -2.67 -2.91 -1.77
CA ARG A 33 -1.26 -2.67 -2.07
C ARG A 33 -0.59 -3.95 -2.53
N SER A 34 0.32 -3.84 -3.46
CA SER A 34 1.24 -4.93 -3.79
C SER A 34 2.36 -5.03 -2.76
N SER A 35 2.91 -6.24 -2.63
CA SER A 35 4.15 -6.49 -1.90
C SER A 35 4.93 -7.53 -2.69
N PHE A 36 5.68 -7.05 -3.67
CA PHE A 36 6.47 -7.91 -4.55
C PHE A 36 7.89 -8.04 -4.03
N LYS A 37 8.46 -9.25 -4.14
CA LYS A 37 9.79 -9.58 -3.60
C LYS A 37 10.92 -8.65 -4.05
N ASN A 38 10.77 -8.01 -5.22
CA ASN A 38 11.76 -7.10 -5.78
C ASN A 38 11.39 -5.62 -5.56
N GLU A 39 10.47 -5.33 -4.64
CA GLU A 39 10.09 -3.96 -4.30
C GLU A 39 11.26 -3.23 -3.61
N ASP A 40 11.96 -3.95 -2.72
CA ASP A 40 13.17 -3.46 -2.06
C ASP A 40 14.34 -4.39 -2.36
N THR A 41 15.34 -3.89 -3.06
CA THR A 41 16.64 -4.56 -3.21
C THR A 41 17.64 -3.93 -2.26
N LYS A 42 18.72 -4.66 -1.95
CA LYS A 42 19.79 -4.22 -1.03
C LYS A 42 20.40 -2.85 -1.40
N TYR A 43 20.31 -2.47 -2.68
CA TYR A 43 20.95 -1.28 -3.22
C TYR A 43 19.99 -0.29 -3.89
N LYS A 44 18.70 -0.59 -3.98
CA LYS A 44 17.75 0.28 -4.67
C LYS A 44 16.36 0.13 -4.07
N SER A 45 15.83 1.22 -3.52
CA SER A 45 14.43 1.30 -3.18
C SER A 45 13.60 1.49 -4.44
N ASN A 46 12.60 0.64 -4.62
CA ASN A 46 11.59 0.78 -5.67
C ASN A 46 10.27 1.33 -5.09
N ALA A 47 10.35 2.06 -3.99
CA ALA A 47 9.19 2.70 -3.38
C ALA A 47 8.43 3.55 -4.41
N GLY A 48 7.12 3.37 -4.49
CA GLY A 48 6.26 4.07 -5.45
C GLY A 48 6.21 3.46 -6.86
N LYS A 49 7.04 2.47 -7.20
CA LYS A 49 7.03 1.82 -8.52
C LYS A 49 5.78 0.96 -8.74
N TYR A 50 5.17 0.48 -7.69
CA TYR A 50 4.02 -0.42 -7.74
C TYR A 50 2.74 0.28 -7.30
N LYS A 51 1.66 0.01 -8.01
CA LYS A 51 0.38 0.63 -7.75
C LYS A 51 -0.18 0.26 -6.38
N SER A 52 -0.61 1.28 -5.67
CA SER A 52 -1.43 1.17 -4.48
C SER A 52 -2.75 1.88 -4.74
N PHE A 53 -3.85 1.26 -4.35
CA PHE A 53 -5.18 1.83 -4.51
C PHE A 53 -5.75 2.14 -3.13
N LEU A 54 -6.10 3.39 -2.92
CA LEU A 54 -6.61 3.90 -1.66
C LEU A 54 -8.10 4.20 -1.75
N ASN A 55 -8.76 4.33 -0.62
CA ASN A 55 -10.15 4.77 -0.51
C ASN A 55 -11.15 3.92 -1.31
N ILE A 56 -10.95 2.60 -1.34
CA ILE A 56 -11.85 1.66 -2.00
C ILE A 56 -12.94 1.25 -1.01
N PRO A 57 -14.24 1.43 -1.34
CA PRO A 57 -15.31 0.92 -0.49
C PRO A 57 -15.27 -0.61 -0.40
N ALA A 58 -15.15 -1.17 0.81
CA ALA A 58 -15.03 -2.62 1.01
C ALA A 58 -16.29 -3.40 0.58
N LYS A 59 -17.44 -2.75 0.50
CA LYS A 59 -18.67 -3.35 -0.02
C LYS A 59 -18.68 -3.56 -1.54
N ASP A 60 -17.86 -2.81 -2.29
CA ASP A 60 -17.80 -2.87 -3.75
C ASP A 60 -16.84 -3.97 -4.22
N LYS A 61 -17.35 -5.21 -4.29
CA LYS A 61 -16.58 -6.38 -4.71
C LYS A 61 -16.04 -6.27 -6.14
N ILE A 62 -16.80 -5.62 -7.04
CA ILE A 62 -16.39 -5.43 -8.44
C ILE A 62 -15.17 -4.51 -8.49
N LYS A 63 -15.24 -3.37 -7.81
CA LYS A 63 -14.13 -2.42 -7.72
C LYS A 63 -12.88 -3.03 -7.08
N ILE A 64 -13.06 -3.81 -6.00
CA ILE A 64 -11.96 -4.57 -5.37
C ILE A 64 -11.31 -5.50 -6.39
N GLY A 65 -12.08 -6.31 -7.08
CA GLY A 65 -11.58 -7.25 -8.08
C GLY A 65 -10.82 -6.56 -9.22
N ASN A 66 -11.37 -5.47 -9.75
CA ASN A 66 -10.73 -4.68 -10.80
C ASN A 66 -9.39 -4.12 -10.35
N LYS A 67 -9.31 -3.58 -9.12
CA LYS A 67 -8.06 -3.01 -8.59
C LYS A 67 -7.00 -4.07 -8.29
N ILE A 68 -7.38 -5.25 -7.81
CA ILE A 68 -6.46 -6.38 -7.68
C ILE A 68 -5.96 -6.83 -9.05
N ASN A 69 -6.83 -6.95 -10.04
CA ASN A 69 -6.42 -7.31 -11.41
C ASN A 69 -5.44 -6.29 -12.02
N GLU A 70 -5.61 -4.99 -11.75
CA GLU A 70 -4.66 -3.95 -12.18
C GLU A 70 -3.28 -4.14 -11.53
N ILE A 71 -3.20 -4.56 -10.25
CA ILE A 71 -1.94 -4.90 -9.57
C ILE A 71 -1.29 -6.09 -10.26
N LEU A 72 -2.06 -7.14 -10.54
CA LEU A 72 -1.53 -8.38 -11.12
C LEU A 72 -0.99 -8.20 -12.54
N LYS A 73 -1.59 -7.31 -13.34
CA LYS A 73 -1.13 -6.99 -14.71
C LYS A 73 0.30 -6.41 -14.76
N GLN A 74 0.81 -5.89 -13.65
CA GLN A 74 2.16 -5.31 -13.60
C GLN A 74 3.28 -6.37 -13.56
N ARG A 75 2.94 -7.65 -13.44
CA ARG A 75 3.92 -8.74 -13.31
C ARG A 75 3.65 -9.89 -14.27
N LYS A 76 4.71 -10.35 -14.92
CA LYS A 76 4.66 -11.55 -15.77
C LYS A 76 4.67 -12.83 -14.95
N ASN A 77 5.37 -12.85 -13.81
CA ASN A 77 5.47 -14.03 -12.93
C ASN A 77 4.92 -13.70 -11.55
N LEU A 78 3.84 -14.39 -11.17
CA LEU A 78 3.13 -14.21 -9.90
C LEU A 78 3.51 -15.27 -8.84
N LYS A 79 4.57 -16.04 -9.08
CA LYS A 79 5.04 -17.06 -8.12
C LYS A 79 5.58 -16.37 -6.85
N ASN A 80 4.99 -16.71 -5.72
CA ASN A 80 5.32 -16.14 -4.41
C ASN A 80 5.10 -14.63 -4.26
N GLU A 81 4.37 -14.01 -5.18
CA GLU A 81 3.96 -12.62 -5.07
C GLU A 81 2.67 -12.50 -4.25
N VAL A 82 2.59 -11.45 -3.45
CA VAL A 82 1.44 -11.20 -2.59
C VAL A 82 0.91 -9.78 -2.79
N PHE A 83 -0.36 -9.61 -2.48
CA PHE A 83 -0.94 -8.30 -2.23
C PHE A 83 -1.58 -8.29 -0.85
N PHE A 84 -1.75 -7.12 -0.30
CA PHE A 84 -2.44 -6.99 0.96
C PHE A 84 -3.52 -5.92 0.91
N VAL A 85 -4.52 -6.16 1.72
CA VAL A 85 -5.66 -5.27 1.92
C VAL A 85 -5.65 -4.84 3.37
N GLN A 86 -5.70 -3.53 3.59
CA GLN A 86 -5.78 -2.96 4.93
C GLN A 86 -6.88 -1.91 5.00
N GLU A 87 -7.42 -1.73 6.17
CA GLU A 87 -8.35 -0.65 6.46
C GLU A 87 -7.65 0.70 6.34
N MET A 88 -8.32 1.68 5.76
CA MET A 88 -7.84 3.05 5.73
C MET A 88 -7.88 3.64 7.13
N VAL A 89 -6.81 4.34 7.49
CA VAL A 89 -6.79 5.13 8.73
C VAL A 89 -7.71 6.33 8.55
N SER A 90 -8.57 6.56 9.52
CA SER A 90 -9.48 7.71 9.58
C SER A 90 -9.03 8.72 10.65
N LYS A 91 -9.52 9.95 10.56
CA LYS A 91 -9.23 11.03 11.51
C LYS A 91 -7.73 11.30 11.70
N ILE A 92 -7.00 11.29 10.59
CA ILE A 92 -5.57 11.54 10.58
C ILE A 92 -5.33 13.00 10.94
N LYS A 93 -4.41 13.25 11.87
CA LYS A 93 -3.93 14.57 12.23
C LYS A 93 -2.53 14.83 11.72
N ILE A 94 -1.69 13.79 11.71
CA ILE A 94 -0.30 13.88 11.26
C ILE A 94 -0.01 12.62 10.43
N SER A 95 0.72 12.80 9.34
CA SER A 95 1.24 11.71 8.51
C SER A 95 2.69 12.01 8.14
N GLY A 96 3.51 10.98 7.93
CA GLY A 96 4.91 11.23 7.60
C GLY A 96 5.71 9.98 7.31
N VAL A 97 7.00 10.21 7.08
CA VAL A 97 8.03 9.18 6.86
C VAL A 97 9.14 9.39 7.87
N LEU A 98 9.53 8.33 8.55
CA LEU A 98 10.67 8.29 9.46
C LEU A 98 11.76 7.44 8.81
N LEU A 99 12.93 8.01 8.62
CA LEU A 99 14.12 7.33 8.13
C LEU A 99 15.13 7.21 9.28
N THR A 100 15.65 6.03 9.51
CA THR A 100 16.64 5.76 10.57
C THR A 100 18.08 5.78 10.05
N ARG A 101 18.24 6.08 8.76
CA ARG A 101 19.53 6.28 8.10
C ARG A 101 19.39 7.34 7.01
N ASN A 102 20.45 8.09 6.79
CA ASN A 102 20.54 8.93 5.61
C ASN A 102 20.66 8.05 4.35
N LEU A 103 19.88 8.36 3.31
CA LEU A 103 19.81 7.55 2.08
C LEU A 103 21.03 7.76 1.18
N GLU A 104 21.77 8.87 1.33
CA GLU A 104 22.93 9.20 0.50
C GLU A 104 24.24 8.60 1.03
N ASN A 105 24.46 8.72 2.34
CA ASN A 105 25.74 8.30 2.96
C ASN A 105 25.61 7.15 3.95
N TYR A 106 24.40 6.62 4.16
CA TYR A 106 24.08 5.52 5.07
C TYR A 106 24.43 5.73 6.55
N VAL A 107 24.78 6.96 6.94
CA VAL A 107 25.00 7.30 8.35
C VAL A 107 23.73 7.10 9.13
N LYS A 108 23.87 6.55 10.34
CA LYS A 108 22.76 6.41 11.29
C LYS A 108 22.29 7.81 11.71
N ASN A 109 21.16 8.20 11.22
CA ASN A 109 20.53 9.49 11.48
C ASN A 109 19.01 9.29 11.42
N VAL A 110 18.29 9.95 12.31
CA VAL A 110 16.82 9.94 12.30
C VAL A 110 16.34 11.20 11.60
N ASN A 111 15.73 11.03 10.45
CA ASN A 111 15.06 12.11 9.72
C ASN A 111 13.56 11.84 9.72
N ILE A 112 12.78 12.81 10.15
CA ILE A 112 11.33 12.76 10.16
C ILE A 112 10.80 13.80 9.20
N ASN A 113 10.11 13.38 8.16
CA ASN A 113 9.37 14.26 7.27
C ASN A 113 7.89 14.04 7.52
N TYR A 114 7.16 15.08 7.86
CA TYR A 114 5.76 14.96 8.25
C TYR A 114 4.89 16.09 7.70
N PHE A 115 3.60 15.82 7.67
CA PHE A 115 2.56 16.76 7.29
C PHE A 115 1.45 16.76 8.35
N GLU A 116 1.08 17.92 8.82
CA GLU A 116 -0.05 18.12 9.72
C GLU A 116 -1.32 18.33 8.90
N GLY A 117 -2.27 17.41 9.03
CA GLY A 117 -3.51 17.42 8.29
C GLY A 117 -4.04 16.01 8.00
N ASN A 118 -5.11 15.94 7.24
CA ASN A 118 -5.83 14.68 6.97
C ASN A 118 -5.34 13.93 5.71
N LYS A 119 -4.35 14.44 4.99
CA LYS A 119 -3.78 13.80 3.81
C LYS A 119 -2.60 12.91 4.21
N THR A 120 -2.44 11.78 3.53
CA THR A 120 -1.40 10.77 3.85
C THR A 120 -0.32 10.65 2.79
N ASP A 121 -0.47 11.35 1.68
CA ASP A 121 0.41 11.24 0.51
C ASP A 121 1.30 12.46 0.30
N VAL A 122 1.16 13.51 1.10
CA VAL A 122 1.88 14.78 0.91
C VAL A 122 3.39 14.57 0.93
N VAL A 123 3.91 13.94 1.99
CA VAL A 123 5.35 13.70 2.16
C VAL A 123 5.90 12.76 1.07
N THR A 124 5.16 11.69 0.75
CA THR A 124 5.62 10.67 -0.21
C THR A 124 5.48 11.10 -1.66
N SER A 125 4.65 12.08 -1.96
CA SER A 125 4.46 12.64 -3.30
C SER A 125 5.29 13.89 -3.59
N GLY A 126 6.08 14.37 -2.61
CA GLY A 126 6.89 15.60 -2.75
C GLY A 126 6.08 16.88 -2.90
N LYS A 127 4.83 16.88 -2.41
CA LYS A 127 3.98 18.07 -2.45
C LYS A 127 4.41 19.08 -1.37
N ASP A 128 4.19 20.35 -1.65
CA ASP A 128 4.46 21.43 -0.70
C ASP A 128 3.69 21.26 0.61
N GLY A 129 4.27 21.78 1.70
CA GLY A 129 3.67 21.76 3.04
C GLY A 129 4.18 20.66 3.97
N SER A 130 5.16 19.82 3.54
CA SER A 130 5.86 18.92 4.45
C SER A 130 6.86 19.67 5.32
N LYS A 131 6.99 19.21 6.57
CA LYS A 131 7.98 19.69 7.55
C LYS A 131 9.03 18.61 7.76
N SER A 132 10.26 18.99 8.11
CA SER A 132 11.38 18.09 8.40
C SER A 132 12.00 18.38 9.76
N ILE A 133 12.38 17.32 10.46
CA ILE A 133 13.14 17.34 11.72
C ILE A 133 14.27 16.33 11.63
#